data_e811da046b5c9c7408af9bae821cfedb
#
_entry.id   e811da046b5c9c7408af9bae821cfedb
#
_cell.length_a   1.000
_cell.length_b   1.000
_cell.length_c   1.000
_cell.angle_alpha   90.00
_cell.angle_beta   90.00
_cell.angle_gamma   90.00
#
_symmetry.space_group_name_H-M   'P 1'
#
loop_
_entity.id
_entity.type
_entity.pdbx_description
1 polymer ?
#
loop_
_entity_poly.entity_id
_entity_poly.type
_entity_poly.pdbx_seq_one_letter_code
_entity_poly.pdbx_strand_id
1 'polypeptide(L)'
;TYWQFKYYGHDDVKLLDGGRDYWVENDYPLTDEVPEFSEVEYNASGPRESIRAYREDVENAIDRGVPLVDVRSPEEFSGEILAPPGLQETAQRGGHIPGAKNISWAAVTNDDGTFKTREEIEELYAEEGIDGESTTVAYCRIGERSSVAWFALHELLGYDDTINYDGSWTEWG
;
A
#
# COMPACT_ATOMS: atom_id res chain seq x y z
N THR A 1 -0.95 -3.46 8.17
CA THR A 1 -1.13 -3.08 9.60
C THR A 1 -1.05 -1.56 9.81
N TYR A 2 0.03 -0.84 9.38
CA TYR A 2 0.18 0.62 9.58
C TYR A 2 -1.05 1.40 9.08
N TRP A 3 -1.45 1.20 7.82
CA TRP A 3 -2.63 1.83 7.23
C TRP A 3 -3.91 1.57 8.04
N GLN A 4 -4.10 0.37 8.59
CA GLN A 4 -5.25 0.04 9.43
C GLN A 4 -5.28 0.84 10.72
N PHE A 5 -4.12 1.04 11.38
CA PHE A 5 -4.03 1.92 12.54
C PHE A 5 -4.44 3.35 12.19
N LYS A 6 -3.92 3.89 11.09
CA LYS A 6 -4.29 5.22 10.59
C LYS A 6 -5.78 5.30 10.26
N TYR A 7 -6.33 4.28 9.60
CA TYR A 7 -7.75 4.21 9.25
C TYR A 7 -8.66 4.27 10.49
N TYR A 8 -8.28 3.60 11.57
CA TYR A 8 -9.01 3.65 12.84
C TYR A 8 -8.57 4.79 13.77
N GLY A 9 -7.84 5.77 13.26
CA GLY A 9 -7.51 7.00 13.97
C GLY A 9 -6.40 6.89 15.00
N HIS A 10 -5.61 5.81 14.95
CA HIS A 10 -4.42 5.68 15.78
C HIS A 10 -3.21 6.32 15.08
N ASP A 11 -2.87 7.53 15.48
CA ASP A 11 -1.82 8.32 14.84
C ASP A 11 -0.41 8.02 15.35
N ASP A 12 -0.30 7.60 16.63
CA ASP A 12 1.00 7.26 17.22
C ASP A 12 1.42 5.83 16.84
N VAL A 13 1.62 5.62 15.54
CA VAL A 13 2.13 4.39 14.95
C VAL A 13 3.37 4.70 14.14
N LYS A 14 4.38 3.85 14.23
CA LYS A 14 5.64 3.99 13.51
C LYS A 14 5.95 2.70 12.77
N LEU A 15 6.66 2.84 11.67
CA LEU A 15 7.17 1.74 10.88
C LEU A 15 8.67 1.62 11.12
N LEU A 16 9.15 0.41 11.39
CA LEU A 16 10.57 0.11 11.45
C LEU A 16 11.06 -0.06 10.01
N ASP A 17 11.83 0.91 9.53
CA ASP A 17 12.37 0.89 8.17
C ASP A 17 13.32 -0.29 7.98
N GLY A 18 13.14 -1.05 6.88
CA GLY A 18 13.82 -2.32 6.65
C GLY A 18 13.27 -3.50 7.45
N GLY A 19 12.41 -3.26 8.43
CA GLY A 19 11.72 -4.30 9.19
C GLY A 19 12.66 -5.19 10.02
N ARG A 20 12.18 -6.40 10.34
CA ARG A 20 12.90 -7.34 11.19
C ARG A 20 14.18 -7.87 10.54
N ASP A 21 14.17 -8.08 9.24
CA ASP A 21 15.30 -8.68 8.54
C ASP A 21 16.50 -7.74 8.54
N TYR A 22 16.27 -6.46 8.22
CA TYR A 22 17.28 -5.41 8.34
C TYR A 22 17.83 -5.30 9.78
N TRP A 23 16.94 -5.37 10.79
CA TRP A 23 17.33 -5.34 12.21
C TRP A 23 18.30 -6.47 12.57
N VAL A 24 18.01 -7.69 12.11
CA VAL A 24 18.83 -8.88 12.39
C VAL A 24 20.14 -8.85 11.62
N GLU A 25 20.12 -8.46 10.33
CA GLU A 25 21.31 -8.39 9.48
C GLU A 25 22.31 -7.33 9.94
N ASN A 26 21.85 -6.32 10.67
CA ASN A 26 22.70 -5.28 11.26
C ASN A 26 23.08 -5.56 12.73
N ASP A 27 22.90 -6.78 13.22
CA ASP A 27 23.26 -7.21 14.58
C ASP A 27 22.63 -6.34 15.68
N TYR A 28 21.44 -5.77 15.46
CA TYR A 28 20.72 -5.03 16.49
C TYR A 28 20.17 -5.96 17.59
N PRO A 29 20.06 -5.47 18.84
CA PRO A 29 19.71 -6.31 19.98
C PRO A 29 18.34 -7.00 19.82
N LEU A 30 18.30 -8.28 20.15
CA LEU A 30 17.09 -9.07 20.26
C LEU A 30 16.93 -9.56 21.70
N THR A 31 15.70 -9.79 22.12
CA THR A 31 15.36 -10.41 23.39
C THR A 31 14.23 -11.42 23.21
N ASP A 32 14.25 -12.47 24.03
CA ASP A 32 13.16 -13.44 24.19
C ASP A 32 12.29 -13.13 25.43
N GLU A 33 12.62 -12.08 26.16
CA GLU A 33 11.81 -11.60 27.26
C GLU A 33 10.46 -11.08 26.74
N VAL A 34 9.38 -11.62 27.28
CA VAL A 34 8.03 -11.15 26.98
C VAL A 34 7.70 -9.97 27.90
N PRO A 35 7.54 -8.75 27.35
CA PRO A 35 7.23 -7.61 28.20
C PRO A 35 5.83 -7.75 28.80
N GLU A 36 5.71 -7.37 30.08
CA GLU A 36 4.41 -7.27 30.75
C GLU A 36 3.83 -5.87 30.56
N PHE A 37 2.59 -5.81 30.10
CA PHE A 37 1.84 -4.56 29.95
C PHE A 37 0.64 -4.56 30.89
N SER A 38 0.36 -3.41 31.49
CA SER A 38 -0.91 -3.21 32.19
C SER A 38 -2.06 -3.11 31.19
N GLU A 39 -3.21 -3.65 31.53
CA GLU A 39 -4.43 -3.43 30.76
C GLU A 39 -4.76 -1.94 30.74
N VAL A 40 -5.09 -1.45 29.55
CA VAL A 40 -5.57 -0.08 29.33
C VAL A 40 -6.84 -0.12 28.51
N GLU A 41 -7.71 0.84 28.74
CA GLU A 41 -8.87 1.06 27.88
C GLU A 41 -8.40 1.75 26.60
N TYR A 42 -8.67 1.13 25.44
CA TYR A 42 -8.37 1.71 24.14
C TYR A 42 -9.66 1.97 23.37
N ASN A 43 -9.86 3.23 22.99
CA ASN A 43 -11.01 3.65 22.21
C ASN A 43 -10.54 4.11 20.82
N ALA A 44 -10.85 3.35 19.79
CA ALA A 44 -10.63 3.78 18.42
C ALA A 44 -11.54 4.96 18.08
N SER A 45 -11.02 5.96 17.38
CA SER A 45 -11.77 7.17 17.03
C SER A 45 -12.72 6.98 15.83
N GLY A 46 -12.82 5.77 15.29
CA GLY A 46 -13.66 5.42 14.13
C GLY A 46 -12.90 5.54 12.80
N PRO A 47 -13.49 5.06 11.72
CA PRO A 47 -12.81 5.01 10.43
C PRO A 47 -12.59 6.39 9.83
N ARG A 48 -11.39 6.57 9.24
CA ARG A 48 -11.05 7.71 8.37
C ARG A 48 -11.35 7.34 6.92
N GLU A 49 -12.56 7.58 6.49
CA GLU A 49 -12.98 7.25 5.12
C GLU A 49 -12.16 7.99 4.04
N SER A 50 -11.54 9.11 4.40
CA SER A 50 -10.70 9.89 3.47
C SER A 50 -9.45 9.18 2.95
N ILE A 51 -8.98 8.12 3.61
CA ILE A 51 -7.80 7.35 3.17
C ILE A 51 -8.17 5.99 2.58
N ARG A 52 -9.47 5.71 2.41
CA ARG A 52 -9.99 4.46 1.86
C ARG A 52 -10.80 4.71 0.60
N ALA A 53 -10.64 3.85 -0.40
CA ALA A 53 -11.52 3.80 -1.55
C ALA A 53 -12.38 2.54 -1.49
N TYR A 54 -13.62 2.68 -1.92
CA TYR A 54 -14.54 1.59 -2.21
C TYR A 54 -14.65 1.39 -3.73
N ARG A 55 -15.29 0.33 -4.16
CA ARG A 55 -15.49 0.03 -5.58
C ARG A 55 -16.12 1.20 -6.36
N GLU A 56 -17.12 1.85 -5.78
CA GLU A 56 -17.79 3.00 -6.40
C GLU A 56 -16.82 4.19 -6.61
N ASP A 57 -15.90 4.41 -5.67
CA ASP A 57 -14.87 5.46 -5.80
C ASP A 57 -13.92 5.15 -6.95
N VAL A 58 -13.57 3.86 -7.12
CA VAL A 58 -12.71 3.40 -8.23
C VAL A 58 -13.44 3.57 -9.58
N GLU A 59 -14.73 3.21 -9.67
CA GLU A 59 -15.54 3.43 -10.87
C GLU A 59 -15.59 4.91 -11.24
N ASN A 60 -15.82 5.79 -10.25
CA ASN A 60 -15.77 7.24 -10.44
C ASN A 60 -14.37 7.75 -10.82
N ALA A 61 -13.31 7.14 -10.30
CA ALA A 61 -11.93 7.49 -10.64
C ALA A 61 -11.63 7.21 -12.12
N ILE A 62 -12.07 6.05 -12.63
CA ILE A 62 -11.94 5.69 -14.06
C ILE A 62 -12.63 6.73 -14.94
N ASP A 63 -13.90 7.06 -14.64
CA ASP A 63 -14.70 7.98 -15.42
C ASP A 63 -14.10 9.41 -15.46
N ARG A 64 -13.41 9.79 -14.41
CA ARG A 64 -12.80 11.12 -14.26
C ARG A 64 -11.33 11.17 -14.65
N GLY A 65 -10.71 10.04 -15.00
CA GLY A 65 -9.28 9.95 -15.31
C GLY A 65 -8.37 10.22 -14.11
N VAL A 66 -8.84 9.86 -12.91
CA VAL A 66 -8.02 9.93 -11.69
C VAL A 66 -6.93 8.84 -11.73
N PRO A 67 -5.68 9.15 -11.37
CA PRO A 67 -4.60 8.16 -11.34
C PRO A 67 -4.92 6.93 -10.49
N LEU A 68 -4.76 5.75 -11.10
CA LEU A 68 -4.90 4.44 -10.46
C LEU A 68 -3.55 3.72 -10.52
N VAL A 69 -3.07 3.22 -9.39
CA VAL A 69 -1.80 2.48 -9.29
C VAL A 69 -2.05 1.04 -8.87
N ASP A 70 -1.75 0.12 -9.79
CA ASP A 70 -1.69 -1.31 -9.51
C ASP A 70 -0.29 -1.66 -9.03
N VAL A 71 -0.17 -2.07 -7.78
CA VAL A 71 1.14 -2.37 -7.20
C VAL A 71 1.48 -3.86 -7.23
N ARG A 72 0.72 -4.66 -7.98
CA ARG A 72 1.01 -6.07 -8.22
C ARG A 72 2.20 -6.24 -9.17
N SER A 73 2.60 -7.50 -9.39
CA SER A 73 3.64 -7.77 -10.38
C SER A 73 3.16 -7.46 -11.81
N PRO A 74 4.09 -7.25 -12.77
CA PRO A 74 3.72 -7.07 -14.18
C PRO A 74 2.92 -8.24 -14.75
N GLU A 75 3.19 -9.47 -14.31
CA GLU A 75 2.48 -10.68 -14.76
C GLU A 75 1.04 -10.72 -14.20
N GLU A 76 0.83 -10.29 -12.96
CA GLU A 76 -0.52 -10.12 -12.41
C GLU A 76 -1.27 -9.00 -13.15
N PHE A 77 -0.59 -7.89 -13.43
CA PHE A 77 -1.15 -6.73 -14.14
C PHE A 77 -1.56 -7.07 -15.58
N SER A 78 -0.72 -7.79 -16.31
CA SER A 78 -1.02 -8.24 -17.67
C SER A 78 -2.12 -9.31 -17.73
N GLY A 79 -2.34 -10.01 -16.62
CA GLY A 79 -3.26 -11.15 -16.54
C GLY A 79 -2.62 -12.47 -16.95
N GLU A 80 -1.30 -12.54 -17.09
CA GLU A 80 -0.56 -13.77 -17.34
C GLU A 80 -0.71 -14.75 -16.17
N ILE A 81 -0.73 -14.22 -14.95
CA ILE A 81 -1.05 -14.96 -13.73
C ILE A 81 -2.17 -14.26 -12.95
N LEU A 82 -2.95 -15.04 -12.21
CA LEU A 82 -4.02 -14.52 -11.34
C LEU A 82 -3.48 -14.13 -9.96
N ALA A 83 -2.50 -14.87 -9.46
CA ALA A 83 -1.87 -14.65 -8.16
C ALA A 83 -0.43 -15.13 -8.16
N PRO A 84 0.41 -14.66 -7.23
CA PRO A 84 1.74 -15.22 -7.00
C PRO A 84 1.69 -16.73 -6.71
N PRO A 85 2.71 -17.50 -7.09
CA PRO A 85 2.77 -18.94 -6.85
C PRO A 85 2.54 -19.30 -5.38
N GLY A 86 1.70 -20.31 -5.15
CA GLY A 86 1.39 -20.81 -3.82
C GLY A 86 0.28 -20.05 -3.07
N LEU A 87 -0.22 -18.95 -3.62
CA LEU A 87 -1.38 -18.24 -3.07
C LEU A 87 -2.67 -18.73 -3.75
N GLN A 88 -3.71 -18.87 -2.93
CA GLN A 88 -5.06 -19.15 -3.42
C GLN A 88 -5.69 -17.87 -3.96
N GLU A 89 -6.11 -17.88 -5.21
CA GLU A 89 -6.77 -16.74 -5.83
C GLU A 89 -8.29 -16.88 -5.80
N THR A 90 -8.95 -15.75 -5.62
CA THR A 90 -10.42 -15.64 -5.62
C THR A 90 -10.97 -14.76 -6.74
N ALA A 91 -10.12 -13.97 -7.41
CA ALA A 91 -10.51 -13.23 -8.59
C ALA A 91 -10.86 -14.17 -9.75
N GLN A 92 -11.88 -13.78 -10.54
CA GLN A 92 -12.39 -14.59 -11.63
C GLN A 92 -11.72 -14.25 -12.97
N ARG A 93 -11.01 -13.14 -13.05
CA ARG A 93 -10.39 -12.62 -14.28
C ARG A 93 -8.95 -12.21 -14.04
N GLY A 94 -8.10 -12.35 -15.07
CA GLY A 94 -6.78 -11.74 -15.14
C GLY A 94 -6.85 -10.31 -15.69
N GLY A 95 -5.76 -9.57 -15.52
CA GLY A 95 -5.62 -8.20 -16.00
C GLY A 95 -5.64 -7.16 -14.88
N HIS A 96 -6.07 -5.95 -15.19
CA HIS A 96 -6.02 -4.79 -14.29
C HIS A 96 -7.24 -3.88 -14.45
N ILE A 97 -7.40 -2.94 -13.52
CA ILE A 97 -8.44 -1.91 -13.59
C ILE A 97 -8.14 -0.97 -14.77
N PRO A 98 -9.12 -0.67 -15.63
CA PRO A 98 -8.90 0.18 -16.80
C PRO A 98 -8.25 1.54 -16.44
N GLY A 99 -7.17 1.89 -17.15
CA GLY A 99 -6.44 3.15 -16.94
C GLY A 99 -5.39 3.10 -15.83
N ALA A 100 -5.29 2.00 -15.09
CA ALA A 100 -4.27 1.86 -14.04
C ALA A 100 -2.85 1.80 -14.62
N LYS A 101 -1.91 2.36 -13.87
CA LYS A 101 -0.46 2.25 -14.09
C LYS A 101 0.09 1.14 -13.22
N ASN A 102 1.09 0.40 -13.71
CA ASN A 102 1.71 -0.65 -12.93
C ASN A 102 3.04 -0.18 -12.33
N ILE A 103 3.05 0.00 -11.02
CA ILE A 103 4.26 0.29 -10.25
C ILE A 103 4.31 -0.72 -9.10
N SER A 104 5.14 -1.75 -9.24
CA SER A 104 5.23 -2.81 -8.22
C SER A 104 5.54 -2.24 -6.84
N TRP A 105 4.87 -2.77 -5.81
CA TRP A 105 5.08 -2.36 -4.42
C TRP A 105 6.55 -2.44 -3.98
N ALA A 106 7.33 -3.37 -4.55
CA ALA A 106 8.74 -3.54 -4.25
C ALA A 106 9.61 -2.43 -4.89
N ALA A 107 9.09 -1.66 -5.84
CA ALA A 107 9.85 -0.59 -6.49
C ALA A 107 10.17 0.59 -5.56
N VAL A 108 9.46 0.72 -4.44
CA VAL A 108 9.70 1.79 -3.45
C VAL A 108 10.68 1.39 -2.34
N THR A 109 11.23 0.16 -2.40
CA THR A 109 12.18 -0.36 -1.40
C THR A 109 13.52 -0.72 -2.04
N ASN A 110 14.56 -0.72 -1.22
CA ASN A 110 15.88 -1.25 -1.52
C ASN A 110 15.93 -2.76 -1.27
N ASP A 111 17.01 -3.41 -1.68
CA ASP A 111 17.21 -4.86 -1.51
C ASP A 111 17.27 -5.28 -0.03
N ASP A 112 17.64 -4.38 0.87
CA ASP A 112 17.70 -4.58 2.32
C ASP A 112 16.34 -4.33 3.02
N GLY A 113 15.30 -4.05 2.24
CA GLY A 113 13.95 -3.78 2.71
C GLY A 113 13.69 -2.38 3.24
N THR A 114 14.69 -1.50 3.28
CA THR A 114 14.49 -0.08 3.60
C THR A 114 13.78 0.65 2.46
N PHE A 115 13.06 1.72 2.78
CA PHE A 115 12.49 2.56 1.73
C PHE A 115 13.61 3.28 0.95
N LYS A 116 13.38 3.49 -0.33
CA LYS A 116 14.18 4.40 -1.15
C LYS A 116 14.07 5.84 -0.63
N THR A 117 14.97 6.70 -1.07
CA THR A 117 14.89 8.12 -0.74
C THR A 117 13.61 8.74 -1.27
N ARG A 118 13.20 9.86 -0.66
CA ARG A 118 12.04 10.63 -1.11
C ARG A 118 12.13 10.96 -2.60
N GLU A 119 13.29 11.41 -3.04
CA GLU A 119 13.57 11.83 -4.41
C GLU A 119 13.44 10.67 -5.40
N GLU A 120 13.94 9.48 -5.05
CA GLU A 120 13.83 8.27 -5.89
C GLU A 120 12.38 7.79 -6.00
N ILE A 121 11.60 7.87 -4.90
CA ILE A 121 10.18 7.50 -4.92
C ILE A 121 9.39 8.53 -5.74
N GLU A 122 9.66 9.81 -5.56
CA GLU A 122 9.00 10.88 -6.32
C GLU A 122 9.24 10.74 -7.83
N GLU A 123 10.50 10.50 -8.25
CA GLU A 123 10.85 10.26 -9.65
C GLU A 123 10.12 9.04 -10.23
N LEU A 124 10.10 7.93 -9.49
CA LEU A 124 9.40 6.69 -9.88
C LEU A 124 7.91 6.92 -10.20
N TYR A 125 7.21 7.68 -9.37
CA TYR A 125 5.80 7.94 -9.57
C TYR A 125 5.54 9.04 -10.61
N ALA A 126 6.41 10.05 -10.67
CA ALA A 126 6.30 11.14 -11.64
C ALA A 126 6.46 10.66 -13.10
N GLU A 127 7.28 9.63 -13.36
CA GLU A 127 7.42 9.00 -14.69
C GLU A 127 6.07 8.46 -15.21
N GLU A 128 5.16 8.07 -14.33
CA GLU A 128 3.83 7.58 -14.66
C GLU A 128 2.74 8.67 -14.53
N GLY A 129 3.15 9.93 -14.29
CA GLY A 129 2.25 11.08 -14.20
C GLY A 129 1.53 11.19 -12.86
N ILE A 130 2.13 10.66 -11.79
CA ILE A 130 1.62 10.74 -10.41
C ILE A 130 2.52 11.70 -9.64
N ASP A 131 2.05 12.91 -9.45
CA ASP A 131 2.79 14.05 -8.91
C ASP A 131 2.23 14.62 -7.60
N GLY A 132 1.16 14.03 -7.08
CA GLY A 132 0.48 14.48 -5.87
C GLY A 132 -0.46 15.67 -6.05
N GLU A 133 -0.60 16.22 -7.26
CA GLU A 133 -1.51 17.32 -7.55
C GLU A 133 -2.99 16.89 -7.56
N SER A 134 -3.24 15.60 -7.64
CA SER A 134 -4.58 15.02 -7.67
C SER A 134 -4.67 13.75 -6.82
N THR A 135 -5.91 13.36 -6.51
CA THR A 135 -6.19 12.07 -5.84
C THR A 135 -5.50 10.93 -6.59
N THR A 136 -4.87 10.03 -5.85
CA THR A 136 -4.30 8.79 -6.39
C THR A 136 -4.89 7.59 -5.67
N VAL A 137 -5.38 6.60 -6.41
CA VAL A 137 -5.93 5.36 -5.85
C VAL A 137 -4.90 4.24 -6.01
N ALA A 138 -4.41 3.70 -4.89
CA ALA A 138 -3.53 2.54 -4.89
C ALA A 138 -4.32 1.26 -4.63
N TYR A 139 -4.04 0.19 -5.38
CA TYR A 139 -4.64 -1.12 -5.16
C TYR A 139 -3.64 -2.26 -5.44
N CYS A 140 -3.93 -3.43 -4.93
CA CYS A 140 -3.15 -4.64 -5.23
C CYS A 140 -4.06 -5.85 -5.46
N ARG A 141 -3.83 -6.97 -4.77
CA ARG A 141 -4.73 -8.12 -4.77
C ARG A 141 -5.81 -8.04 -3.68
N ILE A 142 -5.42 -7.70 -2.44
CA ILE A 142 -6.27 -7.68 -1.22
C ILE A 142 -6.01 -6.47 -0.31
N GLY A 143 -5.42 -5.37 -0.81
CA GLY A 143 -5.13 -4.17 -0.02
C GLY A 143 -3.87 -4.21 0.85
N GLU A 144 -3.15 -5.33 0.91
CA GLU A 144 -1.96 -5.50 1.74
C GLU A 144 -0.73 -4.80 1.13
N ARG A 145 -0.35 -5.16 -0.10
CA ARG A 145 0.79 -4.56 -0.82
C ARG A 145 0.54 -3.08 -1.15
N SER A 146 -0.70 -2.72 -1.44
CA SER A 146 -1.06 -1.33 -1.72
C SER A 146 -0.98 -0.42 -0.49
N SER A 147 -1.02 -0.97 0.72
CA SER A 147 -0.76 -0.19 1.93
C SER A 147 0.71 0.28 2.03
N VAL A 148 1.65 -0.40 1.37
CA VAL A 148 3.06 0.04 1.27
C VAL A 148 3.16 1.23 0.31
N ALA A 149 2.53 1.15 -0.87
CA ALA A 149 2.49 2.26 -1.82
C ALA A 149 1.75 3.47 -1.22
N TRP A 150 0.63 3.25 -0.52
CA TRP A 150 -0.06 4.30 0.20
C TRP A 150 0.87 4.99 1.22
N PHE A 151 1.64 4.22 1.99
CA PHE A 151 2.62 4.77 2.94
C PHE A 151 3.68 5.61 2.22
N ALA A 152 4.24 5.10 1.11
CA ALA A 152 5.24 5.82 0.33
C ALA A 152 4.69 7.15 -0.22
N LEU A 153 3.52 7.13 -0.83
CA LEU A 153 2.89 8.33 -1.40
C LEU A 153 2.41 9.29 -0.31
N HIS A 154 1.60 8.80 0.62
CA HIS A 154 0.94 9.65 1.62
C HIS A 154 1.90 10.13 2.71
N GLU A 155 2.66 9.21 3.34
CA GLU A 155 3.48 9.53 4.51
C GLU A 155 4.90 10.02 4.12
N LEU A 156 5.54 9.42 3.10
CA LEU A 156 6.90 9.82 2.72
C LEU A 156 6.91 10.99 1.73
N LEU A 157 6.02 11.01 0.72
CA LEU A 157 5.94 12.11 -0.24
C LEU A 157 5.03 13.24 0.21
N GLY A 158 4.07 12.99 1.12
CA GLY A 158 3.10 13.98 1.56
C GLY A 158 1.98 14.22 0.53
N TYR A 159 1.65 13.21 -0.27
CA TYR A 159 0.53 13.23 -1.21
C TYR A 159 -0.77 12.90 -0.47
N ASP A 160 -1.30 13.88 0.26
CA ASP A 160 -2.38 13.72 1.24
C ASP A 160 -3.68 13.12 0.65
N ASP A 161 -3.90 13.31 -0.66
CA ASP A 161 -5.07 12.77 -1.37
C ASP A 161 -4.86 11.34 -1.91
N THR A 162 -3.86 10.60 -1.38
CA THR A 162 -3.67 9.18 -1.70
C THR A 162 -4.62 8.32 -0.89
N ILE A 163 -5.39 7.47 -1.58
CA ILE A 163 -6.37 6.56 -0.98
C ILE A 163 -6.06 5.11 -1.34
N ASN A 164 -6.33 4.18 -0.41
CA ASN A 164 -6.11 2.76 -0.60
C ASN A 164 -7.43 2.04 -0.88
N TYR A 165 -7.53 1.40 -2.03
CA TYR A 165 -8.62 0.49 -2.36
C TYR A 165 -8.30 -0.90 -1.84
N ASP A 166 -8.75 -1.20 -0.62
CA ASP A 166 -8.42 -2.45 0.06
C ASP A 166 -9.20 -3.67 -0.46
N GLY A 167 -10.36 -3.49 -1.06
CA GLY A 167 -11.06 -4.54 -1.82
C GLY A 167 -10.23 -5.07 -2.99
N SER A 168 -9.49 -4.20 -3.64
CA SER A 168 -8.46 -4.52 -4.62
C SER A 168 -8.93 -5.41 -5.78
N TRP A 169 -8.00 -6.17 -6.38
CA TRP A 169 -8.32 -7.05 -7.50
C TRP A 169 -9.26 -8.19 -7.14
N THR A 170 -9.24 -8.66 -5.91
CA THR A 170 -10.14 -9.71 -5.43
C THR A 170 -11.61 -9.29 -5.46
N GLU A 171 -11.89 -8.00 -5.26
CA GLU A 171 -13.25 -7.45 -5.39
C GLU A 171 -13.58 -7.05 -6.84
N TRP A 172 -12.59 -6.51 -7.56
CA TRP A 172 -12.78 -5.99 -8.92
C TRP A 172 -12.81 -7.07 -10.00
N GLY A 173 -11.85 -7.99 -9.99
CA GLY A 173 -11.62 -9.08 -10.97
C GLY A 173 -12.37 -10.33 -10.66
#